data_a6f252f9cfc75fc226224d21758c641a
#
_entry.id   a6f252f9cfc75fc226224d21758c641a
#
_cell.length_a   1.000
_cell.length_b   1.000
_cell.length_c   1.000
_cell.angle_alpha   90.00
_cell.angle_beta   90.00
_cell.angle_gamma   90.00
#
_symmetry.space_group_name_H-M   'P 1'
#
loop_
_entity.id
_entity.type
_entity.pdbx_description
1 polymer ?
#
loop_
_entity_poly.entity_id
_entity_poly.type
_entity_poly.pdbx_seq_one_letter_code
_entity_poly.pdbx_strand_id
1 'polypeptide(L)'
;SAGLLVLIGAGPRQAADLFGVLGVVMISLGLLMLLVGTTVAVHVSFAPPELFWTKALRLRDVPVVGLLVVVLLAATLQGGDTAVHGVRPLAATASPGDSPQTAVEQWLARVDVGDCRVNVGTARSPRWARPMVFVAAEGGGIRAAYWTAAVMSQLRGTCAVDAVALASGVSGGSVGLAVLRATPVGEGSDAVWDLGGAAALGQAVDGLLVRDLAYSVTGVPGLVDGAWLDRAGLMETAWETSLPGLAADFYAPASGGLRAPLVLNATDANTGCRVLATHLRLDRPRLERCGESTAPLANSRDLRDYLADSARPLGDGDRCLPGIRLSSAAMASARFPYVTPSGVVGPCREAAATQLIDGGYAEGSGLGSLIDLAPRLLAVAPDDGIPVLPIVVYLDNGRGSDLAPPPPGTLPELLVPPLGLRNARGSQQSPTAWLQRAGELSVGRDPLPARVFVVAQDSAPGVQAPLGWVLSAASRADMDRSIRVAVERAAQHGPDPDDEELQEAEQEQRQGYPGLAELVRLFHTGR
;
A
#
# COMPACT_ATOMS: atom_id res chain seq x y z
N SER A 1 33.61 -6.16 16.93
CA SER A 1 32.63 -5.59 15.95
C SER A 1 31.67 -6.65 15.43
N ALA A 2 32.16 -7.79 14.89
CA ALA A 2 31.26 -8.83 14.33
C ALA A 2 30.23 -9.34 15.34
N GLY A 3 30.63 -9.66 16.58
CA GLY A 3 29.70 -10.12 17.62
C GLY A 3 28.60 -9.10 17.96
N LEU A 4 28.93 -7.80 17.93
CA LEU A 4 27.94 -6.76 18.19
C LEU A 4 26.96 -6.57 17.01
N LEU A 5 27.44 -6.72 15.77
CA LEU A 5 26.56 -6.75 14.59
C LEU A 5 25.59 -7.95 14.63
N VAL A 6 26.09 -9.12 15.07
CA VAL A 6 25.22 -10.29 15.25
C VAL A 6 24.16 -10.04 16.32
N LEU A 7 24.52 -9.40 17.45
CA LEU A 7 23.56 -9.05 18.51
C LEU A 7 22.50 -8.05 18.02
N ILE A 8 22.89 -7.04 17.26
CA ILE A 8 21.96 -6.07 16.66
C ILE A 8 21.02 -6.80 15.68
N GLY A 9 21.57 -7.60 14.76
CA GLY A 9 20.75 -8.34 13.80
C GLY A 9 19.87 -9.45 14.40
N ALA A 10 20.21 -9.97 15.57
CA ALA A 10 19.39 -10.92 16.31
C ALA A 10 18.25 -10.25 17.10
N GLY A 11 18.44 -8.99 17.52
CA GLY A 11 17.47 -8.21 18.27
C GLY A 11 17.15 -6.85 17.64
N PRO A 12 16.67 -6.79 16.39
CA PRO A 12 16.48 -5.53 15.67
C PRO A 12 15.48 -4.57 16.33
N ARG A 13 14.47 -5.13 17.02
CA ARG A 13 13.53 -4.33 17.78
C ARG A 13 14.17 -3.64 18.97
N GLN A 14 14.91 -4.39 19.77
CA GLN A 14 15.63 -3.87 20.94
C GLN A 14 16.66 -2.81 20.54
N ALA A 15 17.34 -3.03 19.41
CA ALA A 15 18.28 -2.05 18.87
C ALA A 15 17.56 -0.77 18.43
N ALA A 16 16.44 -0.89 17.72
CA ALA A 16 15.63 0.25 17.28
C ALA A 16 15.01 1.03 18.44
N ASP A 17 14.51 0.34 19.46
CA ASP A 17 13.90 0.96 20.64
C ASP A 17 14.97 1.68 21.50
N LEU A 18 16.16 1.12 21.61
CA LEU A 18 17.25 1.67 22.45
C LEU A 18 17.98 2.85 21.78
N PHE A 19 18.29 2.74 20.50
CA PHE A 19 19.16 3.68 19.79
C PHE A 19 18.41 4.60 18.82
N GLY A 20 17.14 4.31 18.51
CA GLY A 20 16.40 4.96 17.45
C GLY A 20 16.97 4.66 16.06
N VAL A 21 16.30 5.13 15.00
CA VAL A 21 16.71 4.85 13.60
C VAL A 21 18.11 5.35 13.30
N LEU A 22 18.41 6.61 13.64
CA LEU A 22 19.72 7.20 13.38
C LEU A 22 20.84 6.50 14.17
N GLY A 23 20.57 6.12 15.42
CA GLY A 23 21.50 5.36 16.23
C GLY A 23 21.83 4.01 15.63
N VAL A 24 20.83 3.27 15.16
CA VAL A 24 21.04 1.98 14.47
C VAL A 24 21.89 2.17 13.21
N VAL A 25 21.61 3.20 12.38
CA VAL A 25 22.41 3.53 11.19
C VAL A 25 23.87 3.78 11.56
N MET A 26 24.12 4.70 12.49
CA MET A 26 25.48 5.12 12.87
C MET A 26 26.28 3.99 13.48
N ILE A 27 25.65 3.20 14.38
CA ILE A 27 26.33 2.08 15.05
C ILE A 27 26.61 0.98 14.03
N SER A 28 25.66 0.59 13.21
CA SER A 28 25.84 -0.47 12.21
C SER A 28 26.91 -0.11 11.18
N LEU A 29 26.88 1.11 10.63
CA LEU A 29 27.91 1.58 9.70
C LEU A 29 29.29 1.68 10.37
N GLY A 30 29.36 2.18 11.60
CA GLY A 30 30.62 2.23 12.38
C GLY A 30 31.20 0.83 12.63
N LEU A 31 30.35 -0.13 12.99
CA LEU A 31 30.75 -1.51 13.21
C LEU A 31 31.20 -2.22 11.92
N LEU A 32 30.50 -1.95 10.80
CA LEU A 32 30.86 -2.45 9.46
C LEU A 32 32.24 -1.88 9.04
N MET A 33 32.45 -0.57 9.21
CA MET A 33 33.76 0.06 8.94
C MET A 33 34.87 -0.53 9.79
N LEU A 34 34.62 -0.74 11.08
CA LEU A 34 35.58 -1.41 11.98
C LEU A 34 35.86 -2.85 11.55
N LEU A 35 34.85 -3.59 11.14
CA LEU A 35 35.00 -4.97 10.67
C LEU A 35 35.85 -5.02 9.40
N VAL A 36 35.52 -4.22 8.39
CA VAL A 36 36.28 -4.14 7.13
C VAL A 36 37.71 -3.65 7.40
N GLY A 37 37.88 -2.57 8.18
CA GLY A 37 39.17 -2.01 8.52
C GLY A 37 40.04 -3.00 9.30
N THR A 38 39.48 -3.74 10.26
CA THR A 38 40.17 -4.80 10.98
C THR A 38 40.60 -5.93 10.04
N THR A 39 39.73 -6.36 9.14
CA THR A 39 40.04 -7.40 8.15
C THR A 39 41.19 -6.99 7.25
N VAL A 40 41.17 -5.75 6.75
CA VAL A 40 42.30 -5.19 5.97
C VAL A 40 43.57 -5.11 6.78
N ALA A 41 43.53 -4.61 8.02
CA ALA A 41 44.69 -4.49 8.89
C ALA A 41 45.30 -5.86 9.22
N VAL A 42 44.48 -6.86 9.53
CA VAL A 42 44.93 -8.25 9.76
C VAL A 42 45.57 -8.81 8.49
N HIS A 43 44.95 -8.61 7.34
CA HIS A 43 45.50 -9.08 6.06
C HIS A 43 46.86 -8.46 5.75
N VAL A 44 47.02 -7.16 5.95
CA VAL A 44 48.29 -6.44 5.74
C VAL A 44 49.34 -6.87 6.75
N SER A 45 48.96 -7.09 8.03
CA SER A 45 49.91 -7.40 9.11
C SER A 45 50.39 -8.84 9.10
N PHE A 46 49.55 -9.79 8.70
CA PHE A 46 49.91 -11.23 8.75
C PHE A 46 50.31 -11.81 7.39
N ALA A 47 50.31 -11.01 6.32
CA ALA A 47 50.69 -11.41 4.97
C ALA A 47 50.33 -12.89 4.69
N PRO A 48 49.04 -13.23 4.48
CA PRO A 48 48.64 -14.61 4.31
C PRO A 48 49.47 -15.26 3.20
N PRO A 49 49.79 -16.56 3.30
CA PRO A 49 50.60 -17.25 2.30
C PRO A 49 50.02 -16.94 0.93
N GLU A 50 50.91 -16.60 -0.03
CA GLU A 50 50.56 -16.13 -1.36
C GLU A 50 49.40 -16.92 -1.93
N LEU A 51 48.20 -16.36 -1.89
CA LEU A 51 47.04 -16.93 -2.54
C LEU A 51 47.33 -16.98 -4.04
N PHE A 52 47.00 -18.08 -4.69
CA PHE A 52 47.14 -18.30 -6.13
C PHE A 52 46.76 -17.07 -6.98
N TRP A 53 45.81 -16.30 -6.52
CA TRP A 53 45.28 -15.06 -7.09
C TRP A 53 46.32 -13.94 -7.20
N THR A 54 47.18 -13.75 -6.22
CA THR A 54 48.17 -12.68 -6.23
C THR A 54 49.22 -12.90 -7.29
N LYS A 55 49.62 -14.17 -7.49
CA LYS A 55 50.55 -14.55 -8.58
C LYS A 55 49.87 -14.47 -9.95
N ALA A 56 48.66 -15.01 -10.10
CA ALA A 56 47.92 -15.04 -11.37
C ALA A 56 47.59 -13.63 -11.87
N LEU A 57 47.15 -12.73 -10.97
CA LEU A 57 46.74 -11.36 -11.30
C LEU A 57 47.88 -10.33 -11.13
N ARG A 58 49.08 -10.75 -10.73
CA ARG A 58 50.24 -9.87 -10.43
C ARG A 58 49.91 -8.75 -9.44
N LEU A 59 49.03 -9.02 -8.49
CA LEU A 59 48.66 -8.08 -7.43
C LEU A 59 49.70 -8.16 -6.29
N ARG A 60 50.08 -6.99 -5.73
CA ARG A 60 50.91 -6.92 -4.55
C ARG A 60 50.20 -7.41 -3.28
N ASP A 61 48.90 -7.07 -3.21
CA ASP A 61 48.04 -7.38 -2.07
C ASP A 61 46.69 -7.90 -2.56
N VAL A 62 45.99 -8.67 -1.72
CA VAL A 62 44.60 -9.09 -2.03
C VAL A 62 43.68 -7.89 -1.85
N PRO A 63 42.94 -7.46 -2.88
CA PRO A 63 42.05 -6.31 -2.80
C PRO A 63 40.76 -6.72 -2.04
N VAL A 64 40.86 -6.84 -0.70
CA VAL A 64 39.75 -7.30 0.16
C VAL A 64 38.47 -6.47 -0.08
N VAL A 65 38.61 -5.14 -0.15
CA VAL A 65 37.49 -4.25 -0.40
C VAL A 65 36.92 -4.46 -1.80
N GLY A 66 37.79 -4.58 -2.82
CA GLY A 66 37.34 -4.86 -4.20
C GLY A 66 36.63 -6.21 -4.31
N LEU A 67 37.12 -7.23 -3.62
CA LEU A 67 36.50 -8.55 -3.59
C LEU A 67 35.13 -8.52 -2.90
N LEU A 68 35.00 -7.78 -1.80
CA LEU A 68 33.73 -7.56 -1.12
C LEU A 68 32.72 -6.86 -2.03
N VAL A 69 33.16 -5.81 -2.74
CA VAL A 69 32.31 -5.10 -3.73
C VAL A 69 31.88 -6.04 -4.85
N VAL A 70 32.79 -6.86 -5.38
CA VAL A 70 32.45 -7.85 -6.42
C VAL A 70 31.44 -8.88 -5.92
N VAL A 71 31.60 -9.39 -4.69
CA VAL A 71 30.66 -10.32 -4.07
C VAL A 71 29.27 -9.68 -3.90
N LEU A 72 29.22 -8.44 -3.40
CA LEU A 72 27.97 -7.70 -3.26
C LEU A 72 27.30 -7.46 -4.61
N LEU A 73 28.06 -7.05 -5.62
CA LEU A 73 27.53 -6.88 -6.98
C LEU A 73 27.04 -8.20 -7.57
N ALA A 74 27.80 -9.28 -7.40
CA ALA A 74 27.38 -10.60 -7.86
C ALA A 74 26.09 -11.07 -7.17
N ALA A 75 25.96 -10.83 -5.86
CA ALA A 75 24.76 -11.16 -5.10
C ALA A 75 23.53 -10.34 -5.58
N THR A 76 23.74 -9.06 -5.92
CA THR A 76 22.64 -8.21 -6.45
C THR A 76 22.23 -8.56 -7.88
N LEU A 77 23.12 -9.21 -8.65
CA LEU A 77 22.84 -9.66 -10.02
C LEU A 77 22.19 -11.05 -10.06
N GLN A 78 22.16 -11.76 -8.92
CA GLN A 78 21.44 -13.04 -8.83
C GLN A 78 19.94 -12.76 -8.82
N GLY A 79 19.25 -13.29 -9.81
CA GLY A 79 17.79 -13.19 -9.95
C GLY A 79 17.11 -14.55 -9.89
N GLY A 80 15.79 -14.57 -9.93
CA GLY A 80 15.00 -15.78 -10.04
C GLY A 80 14.93 -16.60 -8.76
N ASP A 81 15.15 -17.90 -8.84
CA ASP A 81 14.93 -18.87 -7.77
C ASP A 81 15.82 -18.69 -6.53
N THR A 82 16.88 -17.89 -6.65
CA THR A 82 17.81 -17.58 -5.57
C THR A 82 17.51 -16.27 -4.85
N ALA A 83 16.36 -15.64 -5.18
CA ALA A 83 16.01 -14.37 -4.58
C ALA A 83 15.83 -14.52 -3.06
N VAL A 84 16.58 -13.70 -2.32
CA VAL A 84 16.58 -13.61 -0.86
C VAL A 84 15.26 -13.10 -0.32
N HIS A 85 14.56 -12.33 -1.12
CA HIS A 85 13.43 -11.53 -0.71
C HIS A 85 12.13 -12.15 -1.21
N GLY A 86 11.36 -12.72 -0.29
CA GLY A 86 10.05 -13.32 -0.57
C GLY A 86 8.90 -12.56 0.09
N VAL A 87 7.69 -12.94 -0.28
CA VAL A 87 6.49 -12.59 0.48
C VAL A 87 6.34 -13.58 1.63
N ARG A 88 6.10 -13.09 2.86
CA ARG A 88 5.96 -13.94 4.05
C ARG A 88 4.71 -14.82 3.93
N PRO A 89 4.85 -16.14 4.05
CA PRO A 89 3.73 -17.05 4.00
C PRO A 89 2.92 -17.06 5.31
N LEU A 90 1.66 -17.48 5.22
CA LEU A 90 0.82 -17.84 6.34
C LEU A 90 0.32 -19.27 6.11
N ALA A 91 0.37 -20.12 7.12
CA ALA A 91 -0.26 -21.44 7.07
C ALA A 91 -1.79 -21.25 7.17
N ALA A 92 -2.45 -21.09 6.04
CA ALA A 92 -3.89 -20.91 5.92
C ALA A 92 -4.37 -21.54 4.61
N THR A 93 -5.66 -21.82 4.51
CA THR A 93 -6.27 -22.29 3.26
C THR A 93 -6.76 -21.10 2.48
N ALA A 94 -6.27 -20.94 1.26
CA ALA A 94 -6.71 -19.85 0.38
C ALA A 94 -8.23 -19.93 0.12
N SER A 95 -8.93 -18.82 0.36
CA SER A 95 -10.34 -18.67 -0.01
C SER A 95 -10.49 -18.50 -1.52
N PRO A 96 -11.49 -19.09 -2.17
CA PRO A 96 -11.76 -18.88 -3.60
C PRO A 96 -12.13 -17.44 -3.96
N GLY A 97 -12.41 -16.62 -2.96
CA GLY A 97 -12.89 -15.25 -3.11
C GLY A 97 -14.39 -15.15 -3.35
N ASP A 98 -14.94 -14.01 -2.96
CA ASP A 98 -16.37 -13.74 -3.10
C ASP A 98 -16.74 -13.43 -4.55
N SER A 99 -17.87 -13.96 -4.99
CA SER A 99 -18.48 -13.51 -6.25
C SER A 99 -18.99 -12.07 -6.09
N PRO A 100 -19.17 -11.30 -7.17
CA PRO A 100 -19.84 -10.01 -7.11
C PRO A 100 -21.20 -10.09 -6.42
N GLN A 101 -21.97 -11.15 -6.68
CA GLN A 101 -23.25 -11.41 -6.05
C GLN A 101 -23.14 -11.52 -4.53
N THR A 102 -22.22 -12.37 -4.03
CA THR A 102 -21.97 -12.54 -2.60
C THR A 102 -21.55 -11.24 -1.92
N ALA A 103 -20.65 -10.48 -2.58
CA ALA A 103 -20.16 -9.20 -2.04
C ALA A 103 -21.30 -8.16 -1.93
N VAL A 104 -22.20 -8.12 -2.91
CA VAL A 104 -23.37 -7.22 -2.89
C VAL A 104 -24.39 -7.65 -1.84
N GLU A 105 -24.63 -8.96 -1.67
CA GLU A 105 -25.49 -9.48 -0.60
C GLU A 105 -24.96 -9.10 0.79
N GLN A 106 -23.66 -9.23 1.02
CA GLN A 106 -23.01 -8.81 2.26
C GLN A 106 -23.10 -7.30 2.47
N TRP A 107 -22.92 -6.49 1.43
CA TRP A 107 -23.10 -5.04 1.47
C TRP A 107 -24.55 -4.69 1.81
N LEU A 108 -25.51 -5.26 1.12
CA LEU A 108 -26.95 -5.02 1.33
C LEU A 108 -27.37 -5.34 2.77
N ALA A 109 -26.90 -6.47 3.30
CA ALA A 109 -27.17 -6.84 4.69
C ALA A 109 -26.69 -5.78 5.70
N ARG A 110 -25.52 -5.16 5.46
CA ARG A 110 -25.00 -4.08 6.34
C ARG A 110 -25.83 -2.80 6.21
N VAL A 111 -26.15 -2.40 4.97
CA VAL A 111 -26.86 -1.16 4.67
C VAL A 111 -28.30 -1.21 5.17
N ASP A 112 -28.99 -2.34 5.03
CA ASP A 112 -30.38 -2.48 5.44
C ASP A 112 -30.53 -2.63 6.96
N VAL A 113 -29.63 -3.35 7.65
CA VAL A 113 -29.64 -3.43 9.12
C VAL A 113 -29.39 -2.06 9.76
N GLY A 114 -28.52 -1.24 9.17
CA GLY A 114 -28.24 0.13 9.62
C GLY A 114 -29.26 1.16 9.12
N ASP A 115 -30.28 0.77 8.35
CA ASP A 115 -31.20 1.68 7.63
C ASP A 115 -30.49 2.85 6.96
N CYS A 116 -29.35 2.52 6.29
CA CYS A 116 -28.50 3.50 5.65
C CYS A 116 -29.16 4.02 4.36
N ARG A 117 -29.59 5.26 4.41
CA ARG A 117 -30.24 5.94 3.27
C ARG A 117 -29.68 7.36 3.15
N VAL A 118 -29.56 7.82 1.92
CA VAL A 118 -29.18 9.20 1.61
C VAL A 118 -30.28 9.85 0.81
N ASN A 119 -30.54 11.14 1.07
CA ASN A 119 -31.52 11.87 0.30
C ASN A 119 -30.92 12.36 -1.02
N VAL A 120 -31.50 11.92 -2.14
CA VAL A 120 -31.14 12.34 -3.50
C VAL A 120 -32.16 13.29 -4.11
N GLY A 121 -33.22 13.59 -3.38
CA GLY A 121 -34.25 14.57 -3.74
C GLY A 121 -34.00 15.93 -3.11
N THR A 122 -35.00 16.80 -3.18
CA THR A 122 -34.98 18.11 -2.52
C THR A 122 -35.52 18.00 -1.09
N ALA A 123 -35.32 19.03 -0.26
CA ALA A 123 -35.89 19.10 1.08
C ALA A 123 -37.45 19.03 1.06
N ARG A 124 -38.10 19.54 -0.02
CA ARG A 124 -39.55 19.52 -0.18
C ARG A 124 -40.10 18.22 -0.75
N SER A 125 -39.25 17.45 -1.45
CA SER A 125 -39.60 16.17 -2.06
C SER A 125 -38.42 15.20 -1.87
N PRO A 126 -38.27 14.62 -0.67
CA PRO A 126 -37.19 13.70 -0.40
C PRO A 126 -37.35 12.42 -1.22
N ARG A 127 -36.24 11.96 -1.81
CA ARG A 127 -36.12 10.67 -2.48
C ARG A 127 -34.92 9.94 -1.85
N TRP A 128 -35.19 8.81 -1.25
CA TRP A 128 -34.18 8.06 -0.53
C TRP A 128 -33.53 7.01 -1.42
N ALA A 129 -32.21 6.88 -1.32
CA ALA A 129 -31.42 5.90 -2.04
C ALA A 129 -30.48 5.14 -1.09
N ARG A 130 -30.18 3.89 -1.43
CA ARG A 130 -29.11 3.13 -0.76
C ARG A 130 -27.74 3.62 -1.27
N PRO A 131 -26.86 4.12 -0.41
CA PRO A 131 -25.52 4.50 -0.84
C PRO A 131 -24.65 3.25 -1.05
N MET A 132 -24.04 3.11 -2.22
CA MET A 132 -23.04 2.11 -2.52
C MET A 132 -21.69 2.81 -2.66
N VAL A 133 -20.90 2.79 -1.57
CA VAL A 133 -19.66 3.58 -1.47
C VAL A 133 -18.48 2.76 -1.98
N PHE A 134 -17.70 3.37 -2.85
CA PHE A 134 -16.45 2.87 -3.40
C PHE A 134 -15.31 3.77 -2.96
N VAL A 135 -14.35 3.24 -2.21
CA VAL A 135 -13.23 4.01 -1.68
C VAL A 135 -11.97 3.71 -2.45
N ALA A 136 -11.31 4.73 -2.97
CA ALA A 136 -9.96 4.64 -3.54
C ALA A 136 -8.98 5.40 -2.65
N ALA A 137 -7.95 4.72 -2.15
CA ALA A 137 -6.93 5.27 -1.27
C ALA A 137 -5.59 5.32 -1.99
N GLU A 138 -5.13 6.54 -2.25
CA GLU A 138 -3.88 6.83 -2.95
C GLU A 138 -2.65 6.35 -2.19
N GLY A 139 -1.56 6.08 -2.92
CA GLY A 139 -0.23 5.79 -2.38
C GLY A 139 0.42 7.03 -1.75
N GLY A 140 1.48 6.82 -0.97
CA GLY A 140 2.24 7.92 -0.37
C GLY A 140 2.83 7.61 1.00
N GLY A 141 3.23 6.38 1.24
CA GLY A 141 3.86 5.94 2.48
C GLY A 141 2.94 6.05 3.68
N ILE A 142 3.52 6.21 4.87
CA ILE A 142 2.75 6.27 6.13
C ILE A 142 1.82 7.49 6.21
N ARG A 143 2.13 8.57 5.50
CA ARG A 143 1.25 9.74 5.39
C ARG A 143 -0.09 9.37 4.78
N ALA A 144 -0.06 8.65 3.64
CA ALA A 144 -1.27 8.16 2.97
C ALA A 144 -2.05 7.17 3.83
N ALA A 145 -1.36 6.30 4.57
CA ALA A 145 -1.99 5.39 5.52
C ALA A 145 -2.74 6.17 6.61
N TYR A 146 -2.07 7.18 7.19
CA TYR A 146 -2.68 8.03 8.22
C TYR A 146 -3.90 8.80 7.68
N TRP A 147 -3.74 9.45 6.51
CA TRP A 147 -4.83 10.19 5.85
C TRP A 147 -6.04 9.31 5.61
N THR A 148 -5.82 8.12 5.02
CA THR A 148 -6.88 7.13 4.77
C THR A 148 -7.62 6.76 6.06
N ALA A 149 -6.88 6.41 7.11
CA ALA A 149 -7.47 6.01 8.38
C ALA A 149 -8.19 7.18 9.09
N ALA A 150 -7.61 8.38 9.06
CA ALA A 150 -8.15 9.55 9.72
C ALA A 150 -9.44 10.06 9.06
N VAL A 151 -9.48 10.12 7.71
CA VAL A 151 -10.70 10.48 6.97
C VAL A 151 -11.81 9.47 7.22
N MET A 152 -11.51 8.17 7.09
CA MET A 152 -12.52 7.13 7.35
C MET A 152 -13.03 7.13 8.79
N SER A 153 -12.20 7.54 9.75
CA SER A 153 -12.60 7.68 11.16
C SER A 153 -13.64 8.80 11.36
N GLN A 154 -13.66 9.85 10.52
CA GLN A 154 -14.67 10.90 10.57
C GLN A 154 -16.06 10.43 10.12
N LEU A 155 -16.09 9.38 9.31
CA LEU A 155 -17.35 8.76 8.87
C LEU A 155 -17.92 7.78 9.91
N ARG A 156 -17.20 7.57 11.03
CA ARG A 156 -17.68 6.79 12.17
C ARG A 156 -18.90 7.48 12.79
N GLY A 157 -19.88 6.68 13.20
CA GLY A 157 -21.14 7.21 13.73
C GLY A 157 -22.15 7.61 12.68
N THR A 158 -21.76 7.56 11.40
CA THR A 158 -22.66 7.54 10.26
C THR A 158 -22.72 6.13 9.68
N CYS A 159 -23.66 5.88 8.79
CA CYS A 159 -23.72 4.59 8.08
C CYS A 159 -22.77 4.50 6.88
N ALA A 160 -21.97 5.52 6.62
CA ALA A 160 -21.07 5.57 5.46
C ALA A 160 -20.08 4.42 5.41
N VAL A 161 -19.52 4.01 6.58
CA VAL A 161 -18.56 2.90 6.66
C VAL A 161 -19.21 1.57 6.31
N ASP A 162 -20.44 1.32 6.78
CA ASP A 162 -21.20 0.11 6.45
C ASP A 162 -21.65 0.10 4.98
N ALA A 163 -21.83 1.27 4.40
CA ALA A 163 -22.17 1.45 2.99
C ALA A 163 -20.99 1.19 2.03
N VAL A 164 -19.75 1.04 2.54
CA VAL A 164 -18.62 0.70 1.67
C VAL A 164 -18.82 -0.67 1.04
N ALA A 165 -18.92 -0.71 -0.29
CA ALA A 165 -19.06 -1.93 -1.08
C ALA A 165 -17.71 -2.48 -1.55
N LEU A 166 -16.72 -1.60 -1.77
CA LEU A 166 -15.37 -1.96 -2.17
C LEU A 166 -14.39 -0.86 -1.76
N ALA A 167 -13.20 -1.27 -1.29
CA ALA A 167 -12.12 -0.33 -1.03
C ALA A 167 -10.83 -0.78 -1.75
N SER A 168 -10.25 0.12 -2.55
CA SER A 168 -9.03 -0.11 -3.32
C SER A 168 -7.93 0.80 -2.82
N GLY A 169 -6.77 0.25 -2.48
CA GLY A 169 -5.63 1.02 -1.99
C GLY A 169 -4.33 0.71 -2.72
N VAL A 170 -3.42 1.66 -2.68
CA VAL A 170 -2.07 1.56 -3.23
C VAL A 170 -1.07 1.95 -2.17
N SER A 171 0.04 1.19 -2.02
CA SER A 171 1.14 1.56 -1.13
C SER A 171 0.65 1.92 0.29
N GLY A 172 0.93 3.14 0.77
CA GLY A 172 0.43 3.62 2.05
C GLY A 172 -1.09 3.57 2.20
N GLY A 173 -1.85 3.87 1.14
CA GLY A 173 -3.31 3.71 1.14
C GLY A 173 -3.75 2.28 1.43
N SER A 174 -3.04 1.27 0.87
CA SER A 174 -3.25 -0.15 1.20
C SER A 174 -2.98 -0.45 2.68
N VAL A 175 -1.93 0.14 3.25
CA VAL A 175 -1.62 -0.01 4.69
C VAL A 175 -2.74 0.59 5.54
N GLY A 176 -3.23 1.78 5.20
CA GLY A 176 -4.36 2.42 5.89
C GLY A 176 -5.62 1.58 5.86
N LEU A 177 -5.98 1.01 4.70
CA LEU A 177 -7.12 0.11 4.55
C LEU A 177 -6.94 -1.20 5.34
N ALA A 178 -5.72 -1.75 5.37
CA ALA A 178 -5.40 -2.95 6.16
C ALA A 178 -5.54 -2.67 7.67
N VAL A 179 -5.09 -1.51 8.15
CA VAL A 179 -5.29 -1.09 9.53
C VAL A 179 -6.78 -0.94 9.85
N LEU A 180 -7.56 -0.28 9.00
CA LEU A 180 -9.00 -0.13 9.18
C LEU A 180 -9.75 -1.47 9.21
N ARG A 181 -9.22 -2.51 8.55
CA ARG A 181 -9.76 -3.86 8.63
C ARG A 181 -9.39 -4.56 9.93
N ALA A 182 -8.20 -4.29 10.45
CA ALA A 182 -7.63 -4.94 11.64
C ALA A 182 -8.08 -4.33 12.97
N THR A 183 -8.67 -3.13 12.96
CA THR A 183 -9.05 -2.36 14.15
C THR A 183 -10.39 -1.67 13.96
N PRO A 184 -11.10 -1.31 15.05
CA PRO A 184 -12.29 -0.45 14.95
C PRO A 184 -11.96 0.84 14.18
N VAL A 185 -12.84 1.23 13.25
CA VAL A 185 -12.58 2.36 12.33
C VAL A 185 -12.21 3.65 13.08
N GLY A 186 -12.79 3.86 14.28
CA GLY A 186 -12.49 5.04 15.08
C GLY A 186 -11.09 5.08 15.70
N GLU A 187 -10.38 3.97 15.71
CA GLU A 187 -9.03 3.83 16.27
C GLU A 187 -7.95 3.76 15.17
N GLY A 188 -8.37 3.74 13.90
CA GLY A 188 -7.48 3.51 12.77
C GLY A 188 -6.35 4.52 12.65
N SER A 189 -6.60 5.80 12.87
CA SER A 189 -5.57 6.85 12.77
C SER A 189 -4.50 6.73 13.87
N ASP A 190 -4.89 6.41 15.10
CA ASP A 190 -3.94 6.19 16.18
C ASP A 190 -3.13 4.91 15.95
N ALA A 191 -3.77 3.83 15.47
CA ALA A 191 -3.06 2.62 15.08
C ALA A 191 -2.04 2.87 13.97
N VAL A 192 -2.36 3.67 12.94
CA VAL A 192 -1.38 4.05 11.91
C VAL A 192 -0.26 4.92 12.48
N TRP A 193 -0.58 5.81 13.40
CA TRP A 193 0.44 6.60 14.09
C TRP A 193 1.47 5.72 14.81
N ASP A 194 1.00 4.68 15.50
CA ASP A 194 1.86 3.73 16.20
C ASP A 194 2.68 2.87 15.21
N LEU A 195 2.09 2.47 14.07
CA LEU A 195 2.83 1.79 13.00
C LEU A 195 3.92 2.68 12.38
N GLY A 196 3.65 3.97 12.23
CA GLY A 196 4.58 4.97 11.71
C GLY A 196 5.66 5.41 12.70
N GLY A 197 5.78 4.75 13.84
CA GLY A 197 6.82 5.00 14.81
C GLY A 197 8.22 4.61 14.31
N ALA A 198 9.25 5.15 14.96
CA ALA A 198 10.65 4.94 14.59
C ALA A 198 11.07 3.45 14.66
N ALA A 199 10.41 2.65 15.50
CA ALA A 199 10.77 1.23 15.70
C ALA A 199 10.62 0.39 14.42
N ALA A 200 9.55 0.58 13.64
CA ALA A 200 9.35 -0.18 12.40
C ALA A 200 10.40 0.14 11.33
N LEU A 201 10.67 1.44 11.11
CA LEU A 201 11.72 1.87 10.20
C LEU A 201 13.11 1.46 10.71
N GLY A 202 13.36 1.52 12.03
CA GLY A 202 14.60 1.08 12.64
C GLY A 202 14.90 -0.41 12.38
N GLN A 203 13.89 -1.25 12.48
CA GLN A 203 13.99 -2.68 12.15
C GLN A 203 14.24 -2.91 10.65
N ALA A 204 13.60 -2.14 9.76
CA ALA A 204 13.88 -2.21 8.33
C ALA A 204 15.33 -1.80 7.99
N VAL A 205 15.86 -0.76 8.67
CA VAL A 205 17.24 -0.32 8.51
C VAL A 205 18.23 -1.36 9.04
N ASP A 206 17.95 -1.95 10.19
CA ASP A 206 18.76 -3.07 10.71
C ASP A 206 18.76 -4.26 9.74
N GLY A 207 17.58 -4.61 9.23
CA GLY A 207 17.44 -5.63 8.18
C GLY A 207 18.34 -5.35 6.98
N LEU A 208 18.34 -4.11 6.48
CA LEU A 208 19.18 -3.70 5.35
C LEU A 208 20.69 -3.82 5.66
N LEU A 209 21.12 -3.22 6.76
CA LEU A 209 22.55 -3.05 7.08
C LEU A 209 23.20 -4.29 7.69
N VAL A 210 22.41 -5.19 8.27
CA VAL A 210 22.93 -6.38 8.95
C VAL A 210 22.46 -7.65 8.27
N ARG A 211 21.15 -7.89 8.21
CA ARG A 211 20.61 -9.19 7.74
C ARG A 211 20.75 -9.38 6.24
N ASP A 212 20.25 -8.43 5.45
CA ASP A 212 20.28 -8.52 3.98
C ASP A 212 21.74 -8.50 3.49
N LEU A 213 22.58 -7.66 4.12
CA LEU A 213 24.01 -7.60 3.80
C LEU A 213 24.72 -8.91 4.15
N ALA A 214 24.50 -9.46 5.34
CA ALA A 214 25.11 -10.72 5.76
C ALA A 214 24.70 -11.87 4.82
N TYR A 215 23.44 -11.95 4.44
CA TYR A 215 22.98 -12.94 3.48
C TYR A 215 23.59 -12.75 2.10
N SER A 216 23.66 -11.51 1.59
CA SER A 216 24.25 -11.20 0.30
C SER A 216 25.73 -11.59 0.21
N VAL A 217 26.46 -11.51 1.34
CA VAL A 217 27.89 -11.87 1.40
C VAL A 217 28.10 -13.36 1.60
N THR A 218 27.28 -14.00 2.44
CA THR A 218 27.52 -15.40 2.86
C THR A 218 26.72 -16.42 2.08
N GLY A 219 25.58 -16.02 1.50
CA GLY A 219 24.59 -16.93 0.91
C GLY A 219 23.88 -17.84 1.93
N VAL A 220 24.13 -17.62 3.24
CA VAL A 220 23.56 -18.45 4.30
C VAL A 220 22.36 -17.73 4.92
N PRO A 221 21.16 -18.34 4.89
CA PRO A 221 20.01 -17.81 5.63
C PRO A 221 20.34 -17.81 7.13
N GLY A 222 19.84 -16.81 7.84
CA GLY A 222 20.22 -16.51 9.22
C GLY A 222 20.22 -17.72 10.16
N LEU A 223 21.20 -17.75 11.03
CA LEU A 223 21.46 -18.84 11.97
C LEU A 223 20.47 -18.92 13.13
N VAL A 224 19.48 -18.02 13.20
CA VAL A 224 18.55 -17.92 14.33
C VAL A 224 17.14 -18.22 13.84
N ASP A 225 16.52 -19.24 14.41
CA ASP A 225 15.09 -19.61 14.37
C ASP A 225 14.45 -19.99 13.02
N GLY A 226 15.18 -20.49 12.05
CA GLY A 226 14.59 -21.14 10.86
C GLY A 226 13.77 -20.28 9.91
N ALA A 227 13.48 -19.03 10.26
CA ALA A 227 12.80 -18.07 9.42
C ALA A 227 13.66 -16.83 9.20
N TRP A 228 14.36 -16.78 8.07
CA TRP A 228 15.03 -15.56 7.66
C TRP A 228 13.99 -14.49 7.32
N LEU A 229 13.97 -13.41 8.10
CA LEU A 229 13.21 -12.21 7.78
C LEU A 229 14.13 -11.17 7.20
N ASP A 230 13.89 -10.80 5.96
CA ASP A 230 14.50 -9.63 5.34
C ASP A 230 13.95 -8.33 5.94
N ARG A 231 14.45 -7.18 5.49
CA ARG A 231 13.98 -5.89 6.02
C ARG A 231 12.49 -5.63 5.85
N ALA A 232 11.82 -6.20 4.82
CA ALA A 232 10.38 -6.10 4.68
C ALA A 232 9.65 -6.96 5.72
N GLY A 233 10.09 -8.21 5.91
CA GLY A 233 9.54 -9.11 6.92
C GLY A 233 9.73 -8.60 8.34
N LEU A 234 10.85 -7.93 8.64
CA LEU A 234 11.06 -7.27 9.93
C LEU A 234 10.09 -6.11 10.15
N MET A 235 9.84 -5.31 9.12
CA MET A 235 8.87 -4.21 9.18
C MET A 235 7.44 -4.73 9.36
N GLU A 236 7.05 -5.78 8.65
CA GLU A 236 5.76 -6.46 8.84
C GLU A 236 5.61 -6.97 10.28
N THR A 237 6.65 -7.58 10.84
CA THR A 237 6.65 -8.06 12.23
C THR A 237 6.53 -6.91 13.23
N ALA A 238 7.16 -5.77 12.97
CA ALA A 238 6.98 -4.58 13.78
C ALA A 238 5.54 -4.08 13.76
N TRP A 239 4.91 -4.04 12.60
CA TRP A 239 3.50 -3.69 12.45
C TRP A 239 2.58 -4.66 13.20
N GLU A 240 2.81 -5.97 13.05
CA GLU A 240 2.05 -7.02 13.75
C GLU A 240 2.21 -6.94 15.28
N THR A 241 3.36 -6.47 15.75
CA THR A 241 3.57 -6.26 17.19
C THR A 241 2.80 -5.05 17.72
N SER A 242 2.74 -3.97 16.94
CA SER A 242 1.97 -2.76 17.28
C SER A 242 0.46 -3.00 17.12
N LEU A 243 0.06 -3.74 16.09
CA LEU A 243 -1.33 -4.08 15.79
C LEU A 243 -1.46 -5.58 15.44
N PRO A 244 -1.72 -6.46 16.43
CA PRO A 244 -1.78 -7.91 16.22
C PRO A 244 -2.78 -8.38 15.16
N GLY A 245 -3.86 -7.62 14.93
CA GLY A 245 -4.84 -7.91 13.88
C GLY A 245 -4.26 -7.96 12.47
N LEU A 246 -3.11 -7.33 12.23
CA LEU A 246 -2.41 -7.39 10.93
C LEU A 246 -1.76 -8.76 10.65
N ALA A 247 -1.55 -9.59 11.68
CA ALA A 247 -1.05 -10.95 11.53
C ALA A 247 -2.13 -11.94 11.03
N ALA A 248 -3.40 -11.54 11.02
CA ALA A 248 -4.51 -12.36 10.55
C ALA A 248 -4.39 -12.71 9.07
N ASP A 249 -5.07 -13.79 8.66
CA ASP A 249 -5.20 -14.13 7.24
C ASP A 249 -5.94 -13.02 6.49
N PHE A 250 -5.34 -12.57 5.39
CA PHE A 250 -5.93 -11.54 4.53
C PHE A 250 -7.33 -11.92 4.05
N TYR A 251 -7.55 -13.20 3.73
CA TYR A 251 -8.83 -13.70 3.20
C TYR A 251 -9.86 -14.05 4.27
N ALA A 252 -9.49 -13.96 5.56
CA ALA A 252 -10.45 -14.20 6.63
C ALA A 252 -11.53 -13.09 6.66
N PRO A 253 -12.76 -13.43 7.10
CA PRO A 253 -13.79 -12.43 7.36
C PRO A 253 -13.29 -11.36 8.33
N ALA A 254 -13.66 -10.10 8.09
CA ALA A 254 -13.33 -9.03 9.02
C ALA A 254 -14.06 -9.24 10.36
N SER A 255 -13.33 -9.27 11.47
CA SER A 255 -13.87 -9.39 12.82
C SER A 255 -14.37 -8.06 13.41
N GLY A 256 -14.02 -6.96 12.79
CA GLY A 256 -14.37 -5.59 13.18
C GLY A 256 -13.97 -4.62 12.07
N GLY A 257 -14.02 -3.34 12.33
CA GLY A 257 -13.51 -2.33 11.40
C GLY A 257 -14.18 -2.32 10.02
N LEU A 258 -13.38 -2.13 8.99
CA LEU A 258 -13.85 -2.08 7.60
C LEU A 258 -14.15 -3.48 7.07
N ARG A 259 -15.43 -3.79 6.86
CA ARG A 259 -15.92 -5.12 6.43
C ARG A 259 -15.99 -5.28 4.93
N ALA A 260 -15.86 -4.20 4.17
CA ALA A 260 -15.91 -4.24 2.71
C ALA A 260 -14.78 -5.11 2.13
N PRO A 261 -14.98 -5.75 0.97
CA PRO A 261 -13.89 -6.31 0.19
C PRO A 261 -12.78 -5.28 -0.04
N LEU A 262 -11.52 -5.70 0.14
CA LEU A 262 -10.34 -4.89 -0.16
C LEU A 262 -9.74 -5.29 -1.50
N VAL A 263 -9.09 -4.33 -2.15
CA VAL A 263 -8.19 -4.51 -3.29
C VAL A 263 -6.90 -3.80 -2.96
N LEU A 264 -5.84 -4.54 -2.65
CA LEU A 264 -4.53 -3.99 -2.37
C LEU A 264 -3.67 -4.20 -3.63
N ASN A 265 -3.22 -3.08 -4.20
CA ASN A 265 -2.58 -3.06 -5.51
C ASN A 265 -1.06 -3.13 -5.38
N ALA A 266 -0.45 -4.18 -5.90
CA ALA A 266 0.98 -4.31 -6.14
C ALA A 266 1.27 -4.21 -7.64
N THR A 267 2.56 -4.14 -8.00
CA THR A 267 3.02 -4.17 -9.39
C THR A 267 3.94 -5.37 -9.60
N ASP A 268 3.77 -6.09 -10.68
CA ASP A 268 4.71 -7.08 -11.18
C ASP A 268 5.89 -6.35 -11.86
N ALA A 269 7.08 -6.46 -11.28
CA ALA A 269 8.27 -5.79 -11.77
C ALA A 269 8.67 -6.19 -13.19
N ASN A 270 8.34 -7.43 -13.60
CA ASN A 270 8.75 -7.95 -14.90
C ASN A 270 7.85 -7.46 -16.04
N THR A 271 6.56 -7.27 -15.75
CA THR A 271 5.55 -6.98 -16.80
C THR A 271 4.91 -5.60 -16.64
N GLY A 272 5.02 -4.97 -15.47
CA GLY A 272 4.30 -3.74 -15.14
C GLY A 272 2.81 -3.94 -14.88
N CYS A 273 2.32 -5.19 -14.82
CA CYS A 273 0.94 -5.49 -14.49
C CYS A 273 0.62 -5.14 -13.05
N ARG A 274 -0.61 -4.71 -12.80
CA ARG A 274 -1.13 -4.71 -11.42
C ARG A 274 -1.27 -6.14 -10.92
N VAL A 275 -0.87 -6.40 -9.69
CA VAL A 275 -1.14 -7.64 -8.97
C VAL A 275 -2.06 -7.33 -7.80
N LEU A 276 -3.26 -7.85 -7.83
CA LEU A 276 -4.33 -7.50 -6.92
C LEU A 276 -4.46 -8.56 -5.82
N ALA A 277 -4.15 -8.19 -4.57
CA ALA A 277 -4.63 -8.93 -3.41
C ALA A 277 -6.06 -8.47 -3.12
N THR A 278 -7.06 -9.32 -3.38
CA THR A 278 -8.47 -8.92 -3.25
C THR A 278 -9.35 -10.03 -2.71
N HIS A 279 -10.40 -9.66 -1.97
CA HIS A 279 -11.43 -10.59 -1.50
C HIS A 279 -12.37 -11.01 -2.63
N LEU A 280 -12.48 -10.22 -3.70
CA LEU A 280 -13.33 -10.53 -4.84
C LEU A 280 -12.66 -11.56 -5.77
N ARG A 281 -13.45 -12.45 -6.33
CA ARG A 281 -12.99 -13.32 -7.41
C ARG A 281 -12.85 -12.51 -8.69
N LEU A 282 -11.64 -12.54 -9.27
CA LEU A 282 -11.35 -11.87 -10.52
C LEU A 282 -11.65 -12.82 -11.69
N ASP A 283 -12.86 -12.76 -12.25
CA ASP A 283 -13.17 -13.44 -13.50
C ASP A 283 -12.56 -12.62 -14.65
N ARG A 284 -11.30 -12.85 -14.95
CA ARG A 284 -10.53 -12.14 -15.98
C ARG A 284 -10.11 -13.09 -17.10
N PRO A 285 -10.00 -12.59 -18.35
CA PRO A 285 -9.37 -13.37 -19.40
C PRO A 285 -7.89 -13.59 -19.04
N ARG A 286 -7.39 -14.79 -19.29
CA ARG A 286 -5.95 -15.07 -19.20
C ARG A 286 -5.27 -14.37 -20.37
N LEU A 287 -4.64 -13.24 -20.11
CA LEU A 287 -3.79 -12.55 -21.06
C LEU A 287 -2.33 -12.89 -20.77
N GLU A 288 -1.58 -13.22 -21.79
CA GLU A 288 -0.16 -13.53 -21.65
C GLU A 288 0.66 -12.29 -21.32
N ARG A 289 0.23 -11.12 -21.76
CA ARG A 289 0.90 -9.83 -21.52
C ARG A 289 -0.06 -8.73 -21.10
N CYS A 290 0.38 -7.89 -20.20
CA CYS A 290 -0.36 -6.69 -19.84
C CYS A 290 -0.20 -5.61 -20.92
N GLY A 291 -1.27 -4.84 -21.13
CA GLY A 291 -1.28 -3.77 -22.14
C GLY A 291 -1.77 -4.19 -23.51
N GLU A 292 -2.08 -5.47 -23.74
CA GLU A 292 -2.61 -5.95 -25.02
C GLU A 292 -4.10 -5.67 -25.23
N SER A 293 -4.81 -5.27 -24.18
CA SER A 293 -6.25 -4.99 -24.22
C SER A 293 -6.63 -3.83 -23.33
N THR A 294 -7.67 -3.10 -23.71
CA THR A 294 -8.32 -2.05 -22.93
C THR A 294 -9.49 -2.57 -22.07
N ALA A 295 -9.73 -3.88 -22.09
CA ALA A 295 -10.80 -4.48 -21.29
C ALA A 295 -10.53 -4.30 -19.78
N PRO A 296 -11.56 -4.17 -18.95
CA PRO A 296 -11.40 -4.13 -17.49
C PRO A 296 -10.55 -5.30 -16.99
N LEU A 297 -9.64 -5.05 -16.08
CA LEU A 297 -8.70 -6.01 -15.50
C LEU A 297 -7.68 -6.65 -16.48
N ALA A 298 -7.65 -6.24 -17.75
CA ALA A 298 -6.69 -6.76 -18.73
C ALA A 298 -5.23 -6.57 -18.30
N ASN A 299 -4.95 -5.49 -17.54
CA ASN A 299 -3.64 -5.16 -17.00
C ASN A 299 -3.47 -5.64 -15.55
N SER A 300 -4.22 -6.66 -15.12
CA SER A 300 -4.21 -7.11 -13.74
C SER A 300 -4.03 -8.62 -13.62
N ARG A 301 -3.36 -9.05 -12.56
CA ARG A 301 -3.23 -10.45 -12.11
C ARG A 301 -3.83 -10.61 -10.74
N ASP A 302 -4.31 -11.78 -10.40
CA ASP A 302 -4.78 -12.11 -9.07
C ASP A 302 -3.63 -12.68 -8.23
N LEU A 303 -3.42 -12.17 -7.04
CA LEU A 303 -2.42 -12.73 -6.12
C LEU A 303 -2.76 -14.20 -5.76
N ARG A 304 -4.03 -14.60 -5.85
CA ARG A 304 -4.43 -16.00 -5.66
C ARG A 304 -3.82 -16.97 -6.67
N ASP A 305 -3.40 -16.49 -7.84
CA ASP A 305 -2.69 -17.34 -8.81
C ASP A 305 -1.39 -17.91 -8.21
N TYR A 306 -0.86 -17.29 -7.15
CA TYR A 306 0.36 -17.68 -6.44
C TYR A 306 0.10 -18.37 -5.10
N LEU A 307 -1.15 -18.67 -4.76
CA LEU A 307 -1.51 -19.34 -3.51
C LEU A 307 -1.76 -20.84 -3.73
N ALA A 308 -1.41 -21.63 -2.73
CA ALA A 308 -1.76 -23.04 -2.68
C ALA A 308 -3.29 -23.19 -2.55
N ASP A 309 -3.83 -24.15 -3.28
CA ASP A 309 -5.24 -24.52 -3.20
C ASP A 309 -5.31 -25.99 -2.77
N SER A 310 -5.99 -26.23 -1.68
CA SER A 310 -6.12 -27.59 -1.13
C SER A 310 -6.84 -28.57 -2.06
N ALA A 311 -7.61 -28.06 -3.02
CA ALA A 311 -8.32 -28.88 -4.01
C ALA A 311 -7.42 -29.32 -5.19
N ARG A 312 -6.20 -28.77 -5.32
CA ARG A 312 -5.29 -29.07 -6.43
C ARG A 312 -3.91 -29.41 -5.88
N PRO A 313 -3.39 -30.63 -6.15
CA PRO A 313 -2.03 -30.99 -5.77
C PRO A 313 -1.00 -30.06 -6.45
N LEU A 314 0.10 -29.79 -5.72
CA LEU A 314 1.24 -29.07 -6.26
C LEU A 314 2.05 -29.98 -7.18
N GLY A 315 2.50 -29.44 -8.31
CA GLY A 315 3.44 -30.11 -9.22
C GLY A 315 4.90 -29.97 -8.76
N ASP A 316 5.79 -30.72 -9.39
CA ASP A 316 7.23 -30.57 -9.16
C ASP A 316 7.68 -29.16 -9.56
N GLY A 317 8.35 -28.46 -8.63
CA GLY A 317 8.83 -27.11 -8.84
C GLY A 317 7.85 -25.99 -8.45
N ASP A 318 6.60 -26.31 -8.11
CA ASP A 318 5.65 -25.32 -7.57
C ASP A 318 6.10 -24.79 -6.22
N ARG A 319 6.11 -23.46 -6.09
CA ARG A 319 6.41 -22.71 -4.85
C ARG A 319 5.25 -21.78 -4.49
N CYS A 320 4.07 -22.36 -4.42
CA CYS A 320 2.88 -21.61 -4.02
C CYS A 320 2.96 -21.20 -2.54
N LEU A 321 2.49 -19.98 -2.24
CA LEU A 321 2.28 -19.57 -0.86
C LEU A 321 1.10 -20.33 -0.26
N PRO A 322 1.21 -20.91 0.94
CA PRO A 322 0.06 -21.57 1.59
C PRO A 322 -1.06 -20.58 1.93
N GLY A 323 -0.75 -19.34 2.24
CA GLY A 323 -1.65 -18.23 2.53
C GLY A 323 -0.86 -16.96 2.72
N ILE A 324 -1.53 -15.84 2.96
CA ILE A 324 -0.91 -14.53 3.14
C ILE A 324 -1.53 -13.77 4.32
N ARG A 325 -0.69 -13.11 5.13
CA ARG A 325 -1.14 -12.22 6.20
C ARG A 325 -1.69 -10.92 5.63
N LEU A 326 -2.52 -10.23 6.40
CA LEU A 326 -2.99 -8.88 6.06
C LEU A 326 -1.81 -7.90 5.99
N SER A 327 -0.83 -8.00 6.92
CA SER A 327 0.42 -7.24 6.87
C SER A 327 1.21 -7.49 5.59
N SER A 328 1.35 -8.75 5.19
CA SER A 328 2.13 -9.14 4.00
C SER A 328 1.43 -8.75 2.70
N ALA A 329 0.09 -8.80 2.65
CA ALA A 329 -0.69 -8.30 1.52
C ALA A 329 -0.57 -6.77 1.38
N ALA A 330 -0.63 -6.03 2.51
CA ALA A 330 -0.40 -4.59 2.53
C ALA A 330 1.05 -4.25 2.15
N MET A 331 2.03 -4.99 2.68
CA MET A 331 3.44 -4.82 2.33
C MET A 331 3.71 -5.13 0.85
N ALA A 332 3.06 -6.14 0.27
CA ALA A 332 3.20 -6.43 -1.17
C ALA A 332 2.84 -5.22 -2.04
N SER A 333 1.80 -4.47 -1.63
CA SER A 333 1.40 -3.20 -2.27
C SER A 333 2.34 -2.03 -1.95
N ALA A 334 3.07 -2.09 -0.84
CA ALA A 334 3.84 -0.98 -0.27
C ALA A 334 5.37 -1.21 -0.29
N ARG A 335 5.85 -2.05 -1.22
CA ARG A 335 7.28 -2.33 -1.40
C ARG A 335 7.99 -1.18 -2.11
N PHE A 336 8.20 -0.11 -1.33
CA PHE A 336 8.80 1.13 -1.80
C PHE A 336 10.29 0.93 -2.14
N PRO A 337 10.76 1.47 -3.29
CA PRO A 337 12.14 1.27 -3.75
C PRO A 337 13.18 1.60 -2.69
N TYR A 338 14.20 0.75 -2.60
CA TYR A 338 15.34 0.84 -1.69
C TYR A 338 15.02 0.65 -0.20
N VAL A 339 13.87 1.11 0.30
CA VAL A 339 13.47 0.94 1.70
C VAL A 339 13.07 -0.51 1.97
N THR A 340 12.16 -1.04 1.15
CA THR A 340 11.78 -2.45 1.19
C THR A 340 12.17 -3.14 -0.12
N PRO A 341 12.64 -4.39 -0.09
CA PRO A 341 13.00 -5.12 -1.30
C PRO A 341 11.76 -5.56 -2.05
N SER A 342 11.90 -5.91 -3.33
CA SER A 342 10.85 -6.61 -4.06
C SER A 342 10.49 -7.94 -3.37
N GLY A 343 9.25 -8.40 -3.52
CA GLY A 343 8.81 -9.67 -2.95
C GLY A 343 8.62 -10.73 -4.02
N VAL A 344 9.44 -11.78 -4.01
CA VAL A 344 9.29 -12.90 -4.94
C VAL A 344 8.10 -13.77 -4.55
N VAL A 345 7.28 -14.13 -5.52
CA VAL A 345 6.19 -15.11 -5.39
C VAL A 345 6.23 -16.08 -6.57
N GLY A 346 5.87 -17.34 -6.35
CA GLY A 346 5.84 -18.38 -7.36
C GLY A 346 7.22 -18.97 -7.67
N PRO A 347 7.34 -19.79 -8.72
CA PRO A 347 6.24 -20.18 -9.63
C PRO A 347 5.14 -20.95 -8.90
N CYS A 348 3.90 -20.81 -9.36
CA CYS A 348 2.79 -21.56 -8.80
C CYS A 348 1.87 -22.01 -9.93
N ARG A 349 1.81 -23.29 -10.17
CA ARG A 349 1.05 -23.90 -11.28
C ARG A 349 1.41 -23.26 -12.63
N GLU A 350 0.45 -22.61 -13.28
CA GLU A 350 0.66 -21.94 -14.57
C GLU A 350 1.22 -20.50 -14.41
N ALA A 351 1.26 -19.96 -13.18
CA ALA A 351 1.80 -18.65 -12.92
C ALA A 351 3.33 -18.71 -12.78
N ALA A 352 4.04 -18.06 -13.67
CA ALA A 352 5.49 -17.92 -13.58
C ALA A 352 5.87 -17.10 -12.34
N ALA A 353 7.06 -17.36 -11.79
CA ALA A 353 7.59 -16.54 -10.69
C ALA A 353 7.64 -15.06 -11.09
N THR A 354 7.27 -14.19 -10.15
CA THR A 354 7.33 -12.75 -10.34
C THR A 354 7.85 -12.03 -9.10
N GLN A 355 8.24 -10.77 -9.27
CA GLN A 355 8.69 -9.88 -8.22
C GLN A 355 7.67 -8.76 -8.02
N LEU A 356 7.07 -8.72 -6.84
CA LEU A 356 6.14 -7.69 -6.45
C LEU A 356 6.90 -6.45 -5.96
N ILE A 357 6.53 -5.30 -6.51
CA ILE A 357 7.00 -3.97 -6.10
C ILE A 357 5.80 -3.09 -5.78
N ASP A 358 6.05 -1.86 -5.30
CA ASP A 358 5.01 -0.90 -4.93
C ASP A 358 3.96 -0.71 -6.03
N GLY A 359 2.70 -0.67 -5.65
CA GLY A 359 1.58 -0.52 -6.58
C GLY A 359 1.61 0.78 -7.37
N GLY A 360 2.22 1.83 -6.82
CA GLY A 360 2.38 3.12 -7.48
C GLY A 360 3.19 3.09 -8.78
N TYR A 361 3.90 2.01 -9.06
CA TYR A 361 4.57 1.83 -10.37
C TYR A 361 3.59 1.51 -11.49
N ALA A 362 2.51 0.79 -11.21
CA ALA A 362 1.47 0.47 -12.19
C ALA A 362 0.32 1.48 -12.16
N GLU A 363 -0.14 1.85 -10.95
CA GLU A 363 -1.27 2.78 -10.76
C GLU A 363 -1.23 3.30 -9.32
N GLY A 364 -1.15 4.60 -9.11
CA GLY A 364 -0.91 5.23 -7.81
C GLY A 364 -2.17 5.60 -7.01
N SER A 365 -3.32 5.72 -7.67
CA SER A 365 -4.53 6.27 -7.06
C SER A 365 -5.47 5.23 -6.41
N GLY A 366 -5.39 3.97 -6.84
CA GLY A 366 -6.35 2.93 -6.50
C GLY A 366 -7.67 3.02 -7.28
N LEU A 367 -7.90 4.12 -8.01
CA LEU A 367 -9.08 4.32 -8.83
C LEU A 367 -9.15 3.34 -9.99
N GLY A 368 -8.03 3.03 -10.63
CA GLY A 368 -8.01 2.15 -11.78
C GLY A 368 -8.60 0.77 -11.49
N SER A 369 -8.21 0.14 -10.40
CA SER A 369 -8.75 -1.15 -9.99
C SER A 369 -10.20 -1.06 -9.50
N LEU A 370 -10.54 0.05 -8.82
CA LEU A 370 -11.90 0.32 -8.38
C LEU A 370 -12.85 0.45 -9.58
N ILE A 371 -12.50 1.26 -10.59
CA ILE A 371 -13.32 1.47 -11.79
C ILE A 371 -13.43 0.20 -12.65
N ASP A 372 -12.42 -0.66 -12.64
CA ASP A 372 -12.51 -1.96 -13.33
C ASP A 372 -13.48 -2.93 -12.64
N LEU A 373 -13.65 -2.83 -11.31
CA LEU A 373 -14.45 -3.76 -10.51
C LEU A 373 -15.84 -3.26 -10.16
N ALA A 374 -16.02 -1.96 -9.95
CA ALA A 374 -17.31 -1.37 -9.55
C ALA A 374 -18.46 -1.73 -10.49
N PRO A 375 -18.31 -1.72 -11.82
CA PRO A 375 -19.41 -2.10 -12.72
C PRO A 375 -19.93 -3.52 -12.50
N ARG A 376 -19.06 -4.45 -12.05
CA ARG A 376 -19.45 -5.84 -11.77
C ARG A 376 -20.34 -5.94 -10.53
N LEU A 377 -20.08 -5.12 -9.51
CA LEU A 377 -20.92 -5.03 -8.31
C LEU A 377 -22.23 -4.32 -8.63
N LEU A 378 -22.17 -3.23 -9.39
CA LEU A 378 -23.35 -2.47 -9.80
C LEU A 378 -24.31 -3.28 -10.70
N ALA A 379 -23.75 -4.19 -11.54
CA ALA A 379 -24.57 -5.05 -12.41
C ALA A 379 -25.43 -6.07 -11.65
N VAL A 380 -25.07 -6.39 -10.41
CA VAL A 380 -25.82 -7.32 -9.54
C VAL A 380 -26.47 -6.63 -8.34
N ALA A 381 -26.49 -5.28 -8.36
CA ALA A 381 -27.18 -4.49 -7.34
C ALA A 381 -28.70 -4.77 -7.35
N PRO A 382 -29.40 -4.71 -6.19
CA PRO A 382 -30.81 -5.02 -6.12
C PRO A 382 -31.68 -4.04 -6.93
N ASP A 383 -32.70 -4.55 -7.58
CA ASP A 383 -33.75 -3.78 -8.28
C ASP A 383 -35.09 -4.02 -7.56
N ASP A 384 -35.20 -3.62 -6.30
CA ASP A 384 -36.31 -3.84 -5.39
C ASP A 384 -37.15 -2.57 -5.14
N GLY A 385 -36.98 -1.58 -5.98
CA GLY A 385 -37.73 -0.30 -5.92
C GLY A 385 -37.05 0.77 -5.05
N ILE A 386 -35.98 0.45 -4.34
CA ILE A 386 -35.12 1.44 -3.64
C ILE A 386 -33.90 1.69 -4.52
N PRO A 387 -33.72 2.90 -5.07
CA PRO A 387 -32.62 3.17 -5.96
C PRO A 387 -31.27 3.05 -5.23
N VAL A 388 -30.26 2.59 -5.95
CA VAL A 388 -28.88 2.56 -5.47
C VAL A 388 -28.12 3.78 -6.00
N LEU A 389 -27.48 4.53 -5.10
CA LEU A 389 -26.62 5.65 -5.46
C LEU A 389 -25.16 5.21 -5.38
N PRO A 390 -24.44 5.10 -6.51
CA PRO A 390 -23.00 4.91 -6.49
C PRO A 390 -22.32 6.18 -5.95
N ILE A 391 -21.41 5.99 -4.99
CA ILE A 391 -20.61 7.08 -4.41
C ILE A 391 -19.16 6.66 -4.50
N VAL A 392 -18.34 7.43 -5.20
CA VAL A 392 -16.89 7.22 -5.27
C VAL A 392 -16.19 8.24 -4.39
N VAL A 393 -15.38 7.76 -3.46
CA VAL A 393 -14.57 8.58 -2.56
C VAL A 393 -13.11 8.33 -2.88
N TYR A 394 -12.46 9.32 -3.46
CA TYR A 394 -11.02 9.30 -3.71
C TYR A 394 -10.30 10.02 -2.57
N LEU A 395 -9.48 9.28 -1.84
CA LEU A 395 -8.65 9.80 -0.77
C LEU A 395 -7.31 10.23 -1.35
N ASP A 396 -7.24 11.48 -1.76
CA ASP A 396 -6.06 12.11 -2.33
C ASP A 396 -5.10 12.47 -1.19
N ASN A 397 -3.96 11.85 -1.19
CA ASN A 397 -2.89 12.10 -0.23
C ASN A 397 -1.89 13.15 -0.72
N GLY A 398 -1.96 13.51 -1.99
CA GLY A 398 -1.23 14.63 -2.56
C GLY A 398 -1.69 15.96 -1.97
N ARG A 399 -0.94 17.02 -2.18
CA ARG A 399 -1.37 18.40 -1.85
C ARG A 399 -2.27 18.98 -2.94
N GLY A 400 -3.11 18.17 -3.58
CA GLY A 400 -3.68 18.52 -4.86
C GLY A 400 -2.63 18.61 -5.98
N SER A 401 -1.38 18.16 -5.72
CA SER A 401 -0.26 18.30 -6.66
C SER A 401 -0.38 17.42 -7.89
N ASP A 402 -1.12 16.32 -7.80
CA ASP A 402 -1.40 15.47 -8.97
C ASP A 402 -2.44 16.12 -9.88
N LEU A 403 -3.17 17.09 -9.37
CA LEU A 403 -4.16 17.89 -10.05
C LEU A 403 -3.64 19.31 -10.40
N ALA A 404 -2.55 19.76 -9.74
CA ALA A 404 -1.90 21.05 -10.01
C ALA A 404 -0.65 20.87 -10.89
N PRO A 405 -0.33 21.81 -11.77
CA PRO A 405 0.91 21.74 -12.52
C PRO A 405 2.12 21.76 -11.56
N PRO A 406 3.12 20.91 -11.78
CA PRO A 406 4.31 20.89 -10.95
C PRO A 406 5.01 22.25 -10.99
N PRO A 407 5.63 22.69 -9.87
CA PRO A 407 6.37 23.94 -9.87
C PRO A 407 7.50 23.89 -10.91
N PRO A 408 7.72 24.97 -11.64
CA PRO A 408 8.82 25.04 -12.61
C PRO A 408 10.16 24.88 -11.89
N GLY A 409 10.99 24.00 -12.39
CA GLY A 409 12.32 23.74 -11.83
C GLY A 409 13.17 22.88 -12.75
N THR A 410 14.48 22.91 -12.54
CA THR A 410 15.41 22.01 -13.22
C THR A 410 15.85 20.89 -12.27
N LEU A 411 15.88 19.66 -12.78
CA LEU A 411 16.36 18.51 -12.05
C LEU A 411 17.89 18.40 -12.19
N PRO A 412 18.61 17.89 -11.17
CA PRO A 412 19.99 17.47 -11.34
C PRO A 412 20.09 16.44 -12.46
N GLU A 413 21.07 16.59 -13.37
CA GLU A 413 21.20 15.76 -14.58
C GLU A 413 21.20 14.25 -14.29
N LEU A 414 21.82 13.82 -13.20
CA LEU A 414 21.84 12.42 -12.75
C LEU A 414 20.42 11.88 -12.44
N LEU A 415 19.51 12.74 -12.03
CA LEU A 415 18.14 12.38 -11.64
C LEU A 415 17.14 12.53 -12.79
N VAL A 416 17.52 13.19 -13.92
CA VAL A 416 16.63 13.40 -15.06
C VAL A 416 16.10 12.08 -15.63
N PRO A 417 16.92 11.04 -15.93
CA PRO A 417 16.40 9.80 -16.50
C PRO A 417 15.42 9.04 -15.58
N PRO A 418 15.74 8.76 -14.30
CA PRO A 418 14.82 8.00 -13.44
C PRO A 418 13.57 8.79 -13.07
N LEU A 419 13.68 10.10 -12.81
CA LEU A 419 12.53 10.94 -12.50
C LEU A 419 11.70 11.25 -13.74
N GLY A 420 12.32 11.48 -14.89
CA GLY A 420 11.62 11.63 -16.16
C GLY A 420 10.81 10.39 -16.52
N LEU A 421 11.37 9.19 -16.36
CA LEU A 421 10.65 7.92 -16.58
C LEU A 421 9.48 7.77 -15.61
N ARG A 422 9.67 8.10 -14.33
CA ARG A 422 8.60 8.08 -13.32
C ARG A 422 7.49 9.05 -13.66
N ASN A 423 7.83 10.30 -13.98
CA ASN A 423 6.86 11.34 -14.29
C ASN A 423 6.10 11.06 -15.59
N ALA A 424 6.78 10.53 -16.64
CA ALA A 424 6.15 10.14 -17.88
C ALA A 424 5.13 8.99 -17.68
N ARG A 425 5.42 8.04 -16.81
CA ARG A 425 4.46 6.98 -16.44
C ARG A 425 3.30 7.52 -15.62
N GLY A 426 3.57 8.40 -14.65
CA GLY A 426 2.55 9.04 -13.82
C GLY A 426 1.56 9.87 -14.64
N SER A 427 2.03 10.58 -15.66
CA SER A 427 1.15 11.39 -16.52
C SER A 427 0.19 10.56 -17.38
N GLN A 428 0.53 9.31 -17.69
CA GLN A 428 -0.35 8.40 -18.42
C GLN A 428 -1.47 7.80 -17.56
N GLN A 429 -1.35 7.93 -16.23
CA GLN A 429 -2.25 7.34 -15.23
C GLN A 429 -2.94 8.43 -14.41
N SER A 430 -3.19 9.58 -15.01
CA SER A 430 -3.83 10.72 -14.34
C SER A 430 -5.13 10.29 -13.62
N PRO A 431 -5.28 10.57 -12.31
CA PRO A 431 -6.51 10.36 -11.57
C PRO A 431 -7.73 10.98 -12.24
N THR A 432 -7.54 12.10 -12.95
CA THR A 432 -8.61 12.83 -13.65
C THR A 432 -9.41 11.95 -14.61
N ALA A 433 -8.74 11.13 -15.43
CA ALA A 433 -9.44 10.24 -16.38
C ALA A 433 -10.25 9.17 -15.64
N TRP A 434 -9.75 8.67 -14.51
CA TRP A 434 -10.46 7.71 -13.69
C TRP A 434 -11.64 8.34 -12.94
N LEU A 435 -11.49 9.57 -12.45
CA LEU A 435 -12.56 10.33 -11.80
C LEU A 435 -13.70 10.65 -12.78
N GLN A 436 -13.39 10.99 -14.03
CA GLN A 436 -14.41 11.16 -15.08
C GLN A 436 -15.20 9.87 -15.30
N ARG A 437 -14.51 8.74 -15.46
CA ARG A 437 -15.17 7.42 -15.59
C ARG A 437 -15.94 7.02 -14.33
N ALA A 438 -15.49 7.45 -13.15
CA ALA A 438 -16.23 7.24 -11.90
C ALA A 438 -17.59 7.95 -11.91
N GLY A 439 -17.68 9.14 -12.48
CA GLY A 439 -18.93 9.89 -12.65
C GLY A 439 -19.93 9.22 -13.60
N GLU A 440 -19.48 8.33 -14.49
CA GLU A 440 -20.32 7.59 -15.43
C GLU A 440 -20.95 6.32 -14.82
N LEU A 441 -20.55 5.94 -13.60
CA LEU A 441 -21.12 4.77 -12.93
C LEU A 441 -22.60 4.98 -12.61
N SER A 442 -23.41 3.99 -12.88
CA SER A 442 -24.87 4.06 -12.65
C SER A 442 -25.46 2.66 -12.48
N VAL A 443 -26.67 2.57 -11.91
CA VAL A 443 -27.38 1.31 -11.63
C VAL A 443 -28.83 1.38 -12.09
N GLY A 444 -29.32 0.30 -12.70
CA GLY A 444 -30.74 0.07 -12.93
C GLY A 444 -31.34 0.82 -14.13
N ARG A 445 -32.67 0.82 -14.20
CA ARG A 445 -33.45 1.41 -15.30
C ARG A 445 -33.73 2.91 -15.14
N ASP A 446 -33.72 3.40 -13.91
CA ASP A 446 -33.84 4.84 -13.58
C ASP A 446 -32.55 5.24 -12.85
N PRO A 447 -31.44 5.39 -13.61
CA PRO A 447 -30.09 5.49 -13.03
C PRO A 447 -29.93 6.81 -12.29
N LEU A 448 -29.43 6.70 -11.05
CA LEU A 448 -28.86 7.84 -10.36
C LEU A 448 -27.40 7.99 -10.83
N PRO A 449 -26.98 9.19 -11.24
CA PRO A 449 -25.58 9.44 -11.58
C PRO A 449 -24.72 9.27 -10.33
N ALA A 450 -23.52 8.71 -10.51
CA ALA A 450 -22.59 8.57 -9.40
C ALA A 450 -22.21 9.94 -8.83
N ARG A 451 -22.04 10.00 -7.51
CA ARG A 451 -21.41 11.14 -6.83
C ARG A 451 -19.95 10.83 -6.57
N VAL A 452 -19.08 11.72 -7.03
CA VAL A 452 -17.63 11.58 -6.87
C VAL A 452 -17.16 12.64 -5.89
N PHE A 453 -16.41 12.20 -4.88
CA PHE A 453 -15.80 13.05 -3.87
C PHE A 453 -14.28 12.90 -3.93
N VAL A 454 -13.57 14.03 -3.93
CA VAL A 454 -12.10 14.07 -3.82
C VAL A 454 -11.75 14.67 -2.46
N VAL A 455 -11.23 13.82 -1.58
CA VAL A 455 -10.86 14.21 -0.22
C VAL A 455 -9.35 14.42 -0.16
N ALA A 456 -8.95 15.63 -0.51
CA ALA A 456 -7.56 16.06 -0.52
C ALA A 456 -7.15 16.68 0.82
N GLN A 457 -5.87 16.53 1.17
CA GLN A 457 -5.28 17.20 2.33
C GLN A 457 -5.03 18.69 2.02
N ASP A 458 -5.58 19.58 2.82
CA ASP A 458 -5.24 20.99 2.81
C ASP A 458 -4.07 21.26 3.77
N SER A 459 -2.84 21.18 3.24
CA SER A 459 -1.62 21.33 4.03
C SER A 459 -1.28 22.80 4.28
N ALA A 460 -0.91 23.11 5.53
CA ALA A 460 -0.40 24.43 5.86
C ALA A 460 0.91 24.74 5.11
N PRO A 461 1.13 26.00 4.68
CA PRO A 461 2.39 26.41 4.09
C PRO A 461 3.57 26.05 5.03
N GLY A 462 4.59 25.42 4.47
CA GLY A 462 5.80 25.04 5.21
C GLY A 462 5.73 23.68 5.92
N VAL A 463 4.57 23.04 6.07
CA VAL A 463 4.49 21.65 6.54
C VAL A 463 4.58 20.72 5.34
N GLN A 464 5.69 20.00 5.25
CA GLN A 464 5.88 18.97 4.22
C GLN A 464 5.96 17.61 4.90
N ALA A 465 4.90 16.82 4.82
CA ALA A 465 4.98 15.43 5.21
C ALA A 465 5.79 14.66 4.16
N PRO A 466 6.95 14.09 4.52
CA PRO A 466 7.78 13.39 3.55
C PRO A 466 7.10 12.11 3.08
N LEU A 467 7.43 11.69 1.87
CA LEU A 467 7.16 10.34 1.42
C LEU A 467 8.07 9.37 2.20
N GLY A 468 7.53 8.60 3.13
CA GLY A 468 8.34 7.74 3.99
C GLY A 468 7.49 6.88 4.92
N TRP A 469 8.16 6.24 5.88
CA TRP A 469 7.55 5.30 6.83
C TRP A 469 7.54 5.81 8.28
N VAL A 470 7.92 7.05 8.50
CA VAL A 470 7.82 7.73 9.80
C VAL A 470 7.03 9.03 9.60
N LEU A 471 6.03 9.22 10.44
CA LEU A 471 5.21 10.43 10.45
C LEU A 471 5.63 11.33 11.61
N SER A 472 5.87 12.61 11.32
CA SER A 472 6.17 13.59 12.36
C SER A 472 4.89 14.06 13.06
N ALA A 473 5.02 14.48 14.33
CA ALA A 473 3.91 15.07 15.06
C ALA A 473 3.35 16.34 14.38
N ALA A 474 4.20 17.12 13.73
CA ALA A 474 3.77 18.29 12.96
C ALA A 474 2.92 17.89 11.75
N SER A 475 3.32 16.87 11.01
CA SER A 475 2.54 16.38 9.87
C SER A 475 1.21 15.77 10.31
N ARG A 476 1.20 15.02 11.43
CA ARG A 476 -0.04 14.50 12.03
C ARG A 476 -0.99 15.65 12.39
N ALA A 477 -0.50 16.65 13.14
CA ALA A 477 -1.30 17.78 13.57
C ALA A 477 -1.87 18.59 12.39
N ASP A 478 -1.12 18.69 11.28
CA ASP A 478 -1.57 19.38 10.08
C ASP A 478 -2.70 18.62 9.37
N MET A 479 -2.58 17.30 9.23
CA MET A 479 -3.66 16.46 8.70
C MET A 479 -4.91 16.49 9.56
N ASP A 480 -4.76 16.38 10.89
CA ASP A 480 -5.88 16.46 11.83
C ASP A 480 -6.57 17.83 11.78
N ARG A 481 -5.80 18.91 11.59
CA ARG A 481 -6.34 20.26 11.40
C ARG A 481 -7.16 20.34 10.11
N SER A 482 -6.62 19.84 8.99
CA SER A 482 -7.31 19.82 7.70
C SER A 482 -8.67 19.11 7.79
N ILE A 483 -8.69 17.93 8.42
CA ILE A 483 -9.92 17.17 8.64
C ILE A 483 -10.90 17.94 9.53
N ARG A 484 -10.41 18.45 10.68
CA ARG A 484 -11.26 19.18 11.62
C ARG A 484 -11.92 20.40 10.99
N VAL A 485 -11.17 21.20 10.22
CA VAL A 485 -11.71 22.35 9.48
C VAL A 485 -12.80 21.93 8.50
N ALA A 486 -12.58 20.84 7.76
CA ALA A 486 -13.59 20.32 6.82
C ALA A 486 -14.88 19.86 7.54
N VAL A 487 -14.75 19.18 8.68
CA VAL A 487 -15.90 18.72 9.48
C VAL A 487 -16.65 19.90 10.13
N GLU A 488 -15.93 20.90 10.66
CA GLU A 488 -16.53 22.12 11.21
C GLU A 488 -17.31 22.89 10.14
N ARG A 489 -16.77 23.01 8.93
CA ARG A 489 -17.50 23.58 7.78
C ARG A 489 -18.78 22.79 7.45
N ALA A 490 -18.71 21.47 7.51
CA ALA A 490 -19.88 20.62 7.29
C ALA A 490 -21.01 20.91 8.31
N ALA A 491 -20.66 21.25 9.56
CA ALA A 491 -21.59 21.51 10.64
C ALA A 491 -22.17 22.95 10.60
N GLN A 492 -21.38 23.93 10.12
CA GLN A 492 -21.75 25.36 10.15
C GLN A 492 -22.64 25.79 8.98
N HIS A 493 -22.47 25.14 7.84
CA HIS A 493 -23.24 25.49 6.64
C HIS A 493 -24.38 24.49 6.48
N GLY A 494 -25.58 24.91 6.86
CA GLY A 494 -26.81 24.32 6.37
C GLY A 494 -26.82 24.39 4.83
N PRO A 495 -27.82 23.83 4.16
CA PRO A 495 -27.89 23.84 2.69
C PRO A 495 -28.24 25.26 2.17
N ASP A 496 -27.39 26.24 2.47
CA ASP A 496 -27.53 27.60 1.96
C ASP A 496 -26.67 27.74 0.69
N PRO A 497 -27.30 27.99 -0.48
CA PRO A 497 -26.60 28.06 -1.76
C PRO A 497 -25.76 29.33 -1.96
N ASP A 498 -25.75 30.26 -1.02
CA ASP A 498 -25.19 31.60 -1.22
C ASP A 498 -23.70 31.76 -0.88
N ASP A 499 -22.99 30.70 -0.46
CA ASP A 499 -21.53 30.72 -0.25
C ASP A 499 -20.76 30.36 -1.55
N GLU A 500 -21.08 31.00 -2.67
CA GLU A 500 -20.45 30.74 -3.97
C GLU A 500 -18.93 30.97 -3.98
N GLU A 501 -18.39 31.98 -3.30
CA GLU A 501 -16.95 32.27 -3.31
C GLU A 501 -16.09 31.21 -2.63
N LEU A 502 -16.60 30.59 -1.56
CA LEU A 502 -15.89 29.49 -0.86
C LEU A 502 -15.99 28.17 -1.63
N GLN A 503 -17.12 27.94 -2.31
CA GLN A 503 -17.30 26.78 -3.18
C GLN A 503 -16.41 26.88 -4.42
N GLU A 504 -16.24 28.06 -5.01
CA GLU A 504 -15.36 28.27 -6.17
C GLU A 504 -13.89 28.04 -5.82
N ALA A 505 -13.39 28.56 -4.69
CA ALA A 505 -11.99 28.36 -4.27
C ALA A 505 -11.67 26.89 -3.93
N GLU A 506 -12.60 26.18 -3.32
CA GLU A 506 -12.44 24.73 -3.06
C GLU A 506 -12.60 23.88 -4.33
N GLN A 507 -13.45 24.30 -5.25
CA GLN A 507 -13.65 23.66 -6.55
C GLN A 507 -12.46 23.84 -7.49
N GLU A 508 -11.79 25.00 -7.46
CA GLU A 508 -10.55 25.21 -8.21
C GLU A 508 -9.42 24.30 -7.72
N GLN A 509 -9.29 24.12 -6.40
CA GLN A 509 -8.27 23.22 -5.83
C GLN A 509 -8.51 21.75 -6.11
N ARG A 510 -9.76 21.33 -6.36
CA ARG A 510 -10.20 19.93 -6.50
C ARG A 510 -10.75 19.61 -7.89
N GLN A 511 -10.43 20.40 -8.90
CA GLN A 511 -10.96 20.23 -10.26
C GLN A 511 -12.51 20.11 -10.31
N GLY A 512 -13.23 20.81 -9.44
CA GLY A 512 -14.68 20.82 -9.42
C GLY A 512 -15.36 19.66 -8.69
N TYR A 513 -14.61 18.83 -7.94
CA TYR A 513 -15.20 17.75 -7.13
C TYR A 513 -15.44 18.18 -5.68
N PRO A 514 -16.59 17.79 -5.07
CA PRO A 514 -16.88 18.01 -3.66
C PRO A 514 -15.91 17.24 -2.76
N GLY A 515 -15.67 17.76 -1.56
CA GLY A 515 -14.70 17.22 -0.62
C GLY A 515 -15.30 16.55 0.61
N LEU A 516 -14.51 16.51 1.71
CA LEU A 516 -14.91 15.84 2.96
C LEU A 516 -16.14 16.48 3.60
N ALA A 517 -16.26 17.81 3.57
CA ALA A 517 -17.40 18.52 4.16
C ALA A 517 -18.73 18.08 3.54
N GLU A 518 -18.79 18.02 2.20
CA GLU A 518 -19.98 17.59 1.46
C GLU A 518 -20.26 16.09 1.65
N LEU A 519 -19.20 15.27 1.71
CA LEU A 519 -19.33 13.84 2.00
C LEU A 519 -19.96 13.61 3.38
N VAL A 520 -19.48 14.32 4.40
CA VAL A 520 -20.01 14.26 5.77
C VAL A 520 -21.46 14.72 5.80
N ARG A 521 -21.79 15.84 5.15
CA ARG A 521 -23.18 16.34 5.05
C ARG A 521 -24.12 15.32 4.42
N LEU A 522 -23.70 14.68 3.33
CA LEU A 522 -24.53 13.69 2.64
C LEU A 522 -25.03 12.57 3.58
N PHE A 523 -24.17 12.12 4.50
CA PHE A 523 -24.51 11.05 5.44
C PHE A 523 -25.16 11.54 6.75
N HIS A 524 -25.05 12.82 7.11
CA HIS A 524 -25.73 13.39 8.28
C HIS A 524 -27.18 13.80 8.00
N THR A 525 -27.51 14.22 6.79
CA THR A 525 -28.88 14.60 6.40
C THR A 525 -29.82 13.39 6.20
N GLY A 526 -29.29 12.17 6.31
CA GLY A 526 -30.04 10.92 6.19
C GLY A 526 -30.73 10.45 7.48
N ARG A 527 -30.64 11.20 8.62
CA ARG A 527 -31.29 10.86 9.90
C ARG A 527 -32.50 11.72 10.17
#